data_84dc23b3c8ee7681e2efd67e7ba1def3
#
_entry.id   84dc23b3c8ee7681e2efd67e7ba1def3
#
_cell.length_a   1.000
_cell.length_b   1.000
_cell.length_c   1.000
_cell.angle_alpha   90.00
_cell.angle_beta   90.00
_cell.angle_gamma   90.00
#
_symmetry.space_group_name_H-M   'P 1'
#
loop_
_entity.id
_entity.type
_entity.pdbx_description
1 polymer ?
#
loop_
_entity_poly.entity_id
_entity_poly.type
_entity_poly.pdbx_seq_one_letter_code
_entity_poly.pdbx_strand_id
1 'polypeptide(L)'
;MRMKRFVSVLAAAVMVFGVTGCNAITIDGETENVSGEAAGNGSIGFSVSTLNNPFFVTLSEGAKEKAKTEGEKLIVVDAGDDAAKQTSDIEDLISKNISVLIVNPVDSDA
;
A
#
# COMPACT_ATOMS: atom_id res chain seq x y z
N MET A 1 61.89 20.46 -22.29
CA MET A 1 61.79 21.74 -22.96
C MET A 1 60.34 21.99 -23.42
N ARG A 2 59.83 23.07 -23.02
CA ARG A 2 58.52 23.69 -23.35
C ARG A 2 57.29 23.20 -22.62
N MET A 3 57.04 23.97 -21.59
CA MET A 3 55.74 24.24 -21.01
C MET A 3 54.69 24.67 -22.05
N LYS A 4 53.54 24.07 -22.01
CA LYS A 4 52.30 24.67 -22.52
C LYS A 4 51.22 24.36 -21.47
N ARG A 5 51.03 25.25 -20.61
CA ARG A 5 49.80 26.04 -20.38
C ARG A 5 48.54 25.29 -20.76
N PHE A 6 47.92 24.68 -19.78
CA PHE A 6 46.54 24.26 -19.93
C PHE A 6 45.67 25.16 -19.07
N VAL A 7 44.87 25.86 -19.79
CA VAL A 7 43.82 26.74 -19.37
C VAL A 7 42.80 25.92 -18.57
N SER A 8 42.60 26.28 -17.31
CA SER A 8 41.49 25.82 -16.51
C SER A 8 40.20 26.32 -17.12
N VAL A 9 39.39 25.40 -17.58
CA VAL A 9 37.96 25.68 -17.78
C VAL A 9 37.22 25.24 -16.53
N LEU A 10 36.85 26.22 -15.77
CA LEU A 10 35.97 26.08 -14.61
C LEU A 10 34.56 25.83 -15.15
N ALA A 11 34.12 24.58 -15.14
CA ALA A 11 32.73 24.27 -15.36
C ALA A 11 32.00 24.37 -14.02
N ALA A 12 31.33 25.47 -13.80
CA ALA A 12 30.42 25.65 -12.68
C ALA A 12 29.18 24.79 -12.91
N ALA A 13 29.10 23.67 -12.21
CA ALA A 13 27.89 22.89 -12.13
C ALA A 13 26.93 23.61 -11.15
N VAL A 14 25.98 24.30 -11.68
CA VAL A 14 24.84 24.84 -10.92
C VAL A 14 23.95 23.66 -10.56
N MET A 15 24.08 23.16 -9.34
CA MET A 15 23.08 22.27 -8.75
C MET A 15 21.85 23.08 -8.40
N VAL A 16 20.87 23.04 -9.24
CA VAL A 16 19.53 23.49 -8.92
C VAL A 16 18.91 22.44 -8.02
N PHE A 17 18.95 22.66 -6.71
CA PHE A 17 18.10 21.96 -5.77
C PHE A 17 16.68 22.45 -6.00
N GLY A 18 15.95 21.75 -6.81
CA GLY A 18 14.51 21.88 -6.89
C GLY A 18 13.90 21.33 -5.61
N VAL A 19 13.67 22.22 -4.66
CA VAL A 19 12.75 21.96 -3.55
C VAL A 19 11.35 21.95 -4.16
N THR A 20 10.90 20.79 -4.57
CA THR A 20 9.50 20.59 -4.91
C THR A 20 8.70 20.67 -3.63
N GLY A 21 7.96 21.74 -3.55
CA GLY A 21 7.14 22.09 -2.42
C GLY A 21 6.13 21.00 -2.05
N CYS A 22 5.84 20.99 -0.78
CA CYS A 22 4.70 20.31 -0.21
C CYS A 22 3.46 20.57 -1.05
N ASN A 23 2.90 19.50 -1.61
CA ASN A 23 1.62 19.58 -2.25
C ASN A 23 0.57 19.79 -1.15
N ALA A 24 0.05 21.01 -1.07
CA ALA A 24 -1.04 21.31 -0.18
C ALA A 24 -2.27 20.51 -0.65
N ILE A 25 -2.83 19.72 0.26
CA ILE A 25 -4.08 19.00 0.04
C ILE A 25 -5.19 20.06 -0.01
N THR A 26 -5.62 20.39 -1.20
CA THR A 26 -6.87 21.14 -1.42
C THR A 26 -7.98 20.11 -1.49
N ILE A 27 -8.84 20.12 -0.48
CA ILE A 27 -10.08 19.35 -0.47
C ILE A 27 -11.08 20.13 -1.32
N ASP A 28 -11.08 19.85 -2.61
CA ASP A 28 -12.18 20.17 -3.51
C ASP A 28 -12.55 18.88 -4.24
N GLY A 29 -13.79 18.49 -4.09
CA GLY A 29 -14.48 17.28 -4.47
C GLY A 29 -14.21 16.64 -5.84
N GLU A 30 -12.97 16.31 -6.13
CA GLU A 30 -12.61 15.42 -7.23
C GLU A 30 -11.84 14.24 -6.68
N THR A 31 -12.28 13.07 -7.08
CA THR A 31 -11.70 11.77 -6.76
C THR A 31 -10.26 11.73 -7.26
N GLU A 32 -9.34 12.30 -6.52
CA GLU A 32 -7.93 12.09 -6.81
C GLU A 32 -7.54 10.70 -6.32
N ASN A 33 -7.11 9.92 -7.28
CA ASN A 33 -6.45 8.65 -7.11
C ASN A 33 -5.24 8.86 -6.17
N VAL A 34 -5.43 8.61 -4.88
CA VAL A 34 -4.33 8.61 -3.93
C VAL A 34 -3.52 7.35 -4.21
N SER A 35 -2.58 7.46 -5.14
CA SER A 35 -1.51 6.49 -5.23
C SER A 35 -0.53 6.77 -4.11
N GLY A 36 -0.93 6.42 -2.89
CA GLY A 36 0.00 6.26 -1.79
C GLY A 36 0.88 5.06 -2.13
N GLU A 37 2.17 5.28 -2.31
CA GLU A 37 3.12 4.18 -2.33
C GLU A 37 2.95 3.42 -1.02
N ALA A 38 2.45 2.19 -1.13
CA ALA A 38 2.26 1.33 0.02
C ALA A 38 3.62 0.98 0.62
N ALA A 39 3.87 1.45 1.83
CA ALA A 39 5.06 1.11 2.59
C ALA A 39 4.95 -0.32 3.12
N GLY A 40 5.22 -1.31 2.27
CA GLY A 40 5.15 -2.71 2.60
C GLY A 40 5.68 -3.58 1.46
N ASN A 41 5.46 -4.88 1.55
CA ASN A 41 5.90 -5.84 0.54
C ASN A 41 4.95 -5.96 -0.68
N GLY A 42 3.98 -5.05 -0.81
CA GLY A 42 2.98 -5.08 -1.88
C GLY A 42 1.84 -6.08 -1.66
N SER A 43 1.75 -6.73 -0.51
CA SER A 43 0.65 -7.64 -0.20
C SER A 43 -0.52 -6.92 0.43
N ILE A 44 -1.73 -7.36 0.09
CA ILE A 44 -2.99 -6.90 0.66
C ILE A 44 -3.49 -7.99 1.61
N GLY A 45 -3.79 -7.62 2.86
CA GLY A 45 -4.47 -8.49 3.81
C GLY A 45 -5.96 -8.23 3.79
N PHE A 46 -6.77 -9.28 3.78
CA PHE A 46 -8.22 -9.18 3.88
C PHE A 46 -8.73 -10.10 4.98
N SER A 47 -9.17 -9.49 6.08
CA SER A 47 -9.83 -10.19 7.17
C SER A 47 -11.34 -10.13 6.98
N VAL A 48 -11.96 -11.28 6.78
CA VAL A 48 -13.40 -11.42 6.61
C VAL A 48 -14.02 -12.04 7.86
N SER A 49 -15.21 -11.59 8.23
CA SER A 49 -15.91 -12.07 9.44
C SER A 49 -16.16 -13.58 9.39
N THR A 50 -16.60 -14.09 8.26
CA THR A 50 -16.87 -15.51 8.06
C THR A 50 -16.89 -15.89 6.58
N LEU A 51 -16.43 -17.08 6.24
CA LEU A 51 -16.63 -17.71 4.93
C LEU A 51 -17.77 -18.73 4.93
N ASN A 52 -18.53 -18.86 6.03
CA ASN A 52 -19.71 -19.72 6.08
C ASN A 52 -20.92 -19.14 5.31
N ASN A 53 -20.88 -17.86 5.01
CA ASN A 53 -21.89 -17.19 4.23
C ASN A 53 -21.45 -17.08 2.76
N PRO A 54 -22.25 -17.57 1.78
CA PRO A 54 -21.90 -17.51 0.36
C PRO A 54 -21.61 -16.10 -0.16
N PHE A 55 -22.19 -15.08 0.43
CA PHE A 55 -21.92 -13.69 0.09
C PHE A 55 -20.43 -13.33 0.30
N PHE A 56 -19.87 -13.68 1.45
CA PHE A 56 -18.48 -13.40 1.75
C PHE A 56 -17.50 -14.27 0.96
N VAL A 57 -17.91 -15.47 0.60
CA VAL A 57 -17.14 -16.31 -0.34
C VAL A 57 -17.02 -15.59 -1.69
N THR A 58 -18.13 -15.18 -2.25
CA THR A 58 -18.16 -14.46 -3.55
C THR A 58 -17.38 -13.15 -3.48
N LEU A 59 -17.50 -12.41 -2.38
CA LEU A 59 -16.75 -11.17 -2.14
C LEU A 59 -15.24 -11.44 -2.13
N SER A 60 -14.82 -12.47 -1.41
CA SER A 60 -13.39 -12.84 -1.31
C SER A 60 -12.82 -13.33 -2.63
N GLU A 61 -13.59 -14.08 -3.39
CA GLU A 61 -13.19 -14.54 -4.73
C GLU A 61 -13.05 -13.38 -5.70
N GLY A 62 -14.01 -12.45 -5.72
CA GLY A 62 -13.92 -11.22 -6.52
C GLY A 62 -12.70 -10.37 -6.15
N ALA A 63 -12.41 -10.23 -4.87
CA ALA A 63 -11.24 -9.52 -4.39
C ALA A 63 -9.93 -10.20 -4.85
N LYS A 64 -9.84 -11.54 -4.78
CA LYS A 64 -8.70 -12.31 -5.26
C LYS A 64 -8.49 -12.15 -6.76
N GLU A 65 -9.56 -12.22 -7.53
CA GLU A 65 -9.50 -12.05 -8.98
C GLU A 65 -9.02 -10.65 -9.35
N LYS A 66 -9.55 -9.62 -8.68
CA LYS A 66 -9.13 -8.24 -8.90
C LYS A 66 -7.66 -8.03 -8.54
N ALA A 67 -7.23 -8.50 -7.39
CA ALA A 67 -5.84 -8.41 -6.98
C ALA A 67 -4.91 -9.09 -8.01
N LYS A 68 -5.26 -10.28 -8.48
CA LYS A 68 -4.51 -10.99 -9.51
C LYS A 68 -4.40 -10.19 -10.81
N THR A 69 -5.50 -9.55 -11.23
CA THR A 69 -5.53 -8.72 -12.45
C THR A 69 -4.58 -7.53 -12.33
N GLU A 70 -4.47 -6.94 -11.13
CA GLU A 70 -3.60 -5.80 -10.84
C GLU A 70 -2.15 -6.23 -10.52
N GLY A 71 -1.87 -7.52 -10.50
CA GLY A 71 -0.53 -8.03 -10.15
C GLY A 71 -0.21 -7.97 -8.66
N GLU A 72 -1.25 -7.87 -7.81
CA GLU A 72 -1.13 -7.77 -6.36
C GLU A 72 -1.34 -9.13 -5.69
N LYS A 73 -0.71 -9.31 -4.53
CA LYS A 73 -0.91 -10.49 -3.70
C LYS A 73 -1.98 -10.19 -2.65
N LEU A 74 -3.06 -10.98 -2.64
CA LEU A 74 -4.10 -10.93 -1.62
C LEU A 74 -4.02 -12.13 -0.68
N ILE A 75 -4.00 -11.86 0.63
CA ILE A 75 -4.07 -12.85 1.70
C ILE A 75 -5.42 -12.69 2.38
N VAL A 76 -6.29 -13.69 2.24
CA VAL A 76 -7.60 -13.72 2.89
C VAL A 76 -7.53 -14.58 4.14
N VAL A 77 -8.05 -14.07 5.26
CA VAL A 77 -8.19 -14.79 6.52
C VAL A 77 -9.65 -14.79 6.94
N ASP A 78 -10.12 -15.94 7.43
CA ASP A 78 -11.48 -16.18 7.89
C ASP A 78 -11.52 -16.13 9.41
N ALA A 79 -12.22 -15.17 9.99
CA ALA A 79 -12.38 -15.05 11.43
C ALA A 79 -13.35 -16.08 12.01
N GLY A 80 -14.19 -16.70 11.18
CA GLY A 80 -15.15 -17.71 11.62
C GLY A 80 -16.17 -17.21 12.64
N ASP A 81 -16.59 -15.96 12.51
CA ASP A 81 -17.51 -15.25 13.44
C ASP A 81 -16.94 -15.08 14.87
N ASP A 82 -15.63 -15.15 15.03
CA ASP A 82 -14.93 -14.99 16.30
C ASP A 82 -14.08 -13.71 16.29
N ALA A 83 -14.46 -12.70 17.09
CA ALA A 83 -13.79 -11.42 17.18
C ALA A 83 -12.35 -11.53 17.73
N ALA A 84 -12.12 -12.42 18.69
CA ALA A 84 -10.77 -12.66 19.23
C ALA A 84 -9.86 -13.29 18.19
N LYS A 85 -10.39 -14.24 17.43
CA LYS A 85 -9.66 -14.82 16.29
C LYS A 85 -9.37 -13.75 15.23
N GLN A 86 -10.34 -12.89 14.93
CA GLN A 86 -10.13 -11.80 13.96
C GLN A 86 -8.98 -10.89 14.37
N THR A 87 -8.92 -10.51 15.63
CA THR A 87 -7.82 -9.70 16.18
C THR A 87 -6.47 -10.38 15.96
N SER A 88 -6.38 -11.66 16.32
CA SER A 88 -5.16 -12.44 16.13
C SER A 88 -4.76 -12.59 14.64
N ASP A 89 -5.75 -12.83 13.78
CA ASP A 89 -5.52 -12.92 12.33
C ASP A 89 -5.01 -11.60 11.74
N ILE A 90 -5.52 -10.47 12.22
CA ILE A 90 -5.06 -9.13 11.81
C ILE A 90 -3.63 -8.88 12.28
N GLU A 91 -3.29 -9.22 13.52
CA GLU A 91 -1.92 -9.12 14.03
C GLU A 91 -0.94 -9.94 13.20
N ASP A 92 -1.33 -11.15 12.80
CA ASP A 92 -0.55 -12.01 11.91
C ASP A 92 -0.36 -11.39 10.51
N LEU A 93 -1.41 -10.78 9.94
CA LEU A 93 -1.30 -10.07 8.67
C LEU A 93 -0.35 -8.89 8.75
N ILE A 94 -0.42 -8.11 9.82
CA ILE A 94 0.48 -6.98 10.06
C ILE A 94 1.94 -7.48 10.19
N SER A 95 2.15 -8.58 10.90
CA SER A 95 3.48 -9.18 11.06
C SER A 95 4.09 -9.67 9.74
N LYS A 96 3.27 -9.97 8.75
CA LYS A 96 3.68 -10.30 7.38
C LYS A 96 4.03 -9.08 6.53
N ASN A 97 4.01 -7.89 7.11
CA ASN A 97 4.37 -6.64 6.47
C ASN A 97 3.49 -6.35 5.23
N ILE A 98 2.18 -6.50 5.38
CA ILE A 98 1.21 -6.13 4.35
C ILE A 98 1.21 -4.61 4.12
N SER A 99 0.84 -4.19 2.91
CA SER A 99 0.76 -2.77 2.54
C SER A 99 -0.61 -2.18 2.81
N VAL A 100 -1.65 -3.00 2.70
CA VAL A 100 -3.05 -2.60 2.88
C VAL A 100 -3.76 -3.67 3.69
N LEU A 101 -4.58 -3.25 4.63
CA LEU A 101 -5.48 -4.12 5.37
C LEU A 101 -6.94 -3.77 5.05
N ILE A 102 -7.68 -4.76 4.61
CA ILE A 102 -9.13 -4.69 4.41
C ILE A 102 -9.77 -5.52 5.51
N VAL A 103 -10.72 -4.95 6.22
CA VAL A 103 -11.43 -5.63 7.31
C VAL A 103 -12.93 -5.57 7.06
N ASN A 104 -13.55 -6.75 7.10
CA ASN A 104 -14.97 -6.90 7.32
C ASN A 104 -15.14 -7.40 8.76
N PRO A 105 -15.55 -6.55 9.72
CA PRO A 105 -15.48 -6.89 11.13
C PRO A 105 -16.55 -7.91 11.55
N VAL A 106 -16.18 -8.78 12.48
CA VAL A 106 -17.15 -9.65 13.19
C VAL A 106 -18.03 -8.83 14.08
N ASP A 107 -17.43 -7.86 14.79
CA ASP A 107 -18.10 -6.96 15.71
C ASP A 107 -17.67 -5.52 15.43
N SER A 108 -18.62 -4.60 15.51
CA SER A 108 -18.35 -3.17 15.29
C SER A 108 -17.62 -2.51 16.46
N ASP A 109 -17.59 -3.16 17.61
CA ASP A 109 -17.00 -2.65 18.86
C ASP A 109 -15.63 -3.29 19.16
N ALA A 110 -15.17 -4.19 18.31
CA ALA A 110 -13.90 -4.91 18.50
C ALA A 110 -12.70 -4.18 17.88
#